data_455067021151eaebed4b7abb77919e00
#
_entry.id   455067021151eaebed4b7abb77919e00
#
_cell.length_a   1.000
_cell.length_b   1.000
_cell.length_c   1.000
_cell.angle_alpha   90.00
_cell.angle_beta   90.00
_cell.angle_gamma   90.00
#
_symmetry.space_group_name_H-M   'P 1'
#
loop_
_entity.id
_entity.type
_entity.pdbx_description
1 polymer ?
#
loop_
_entity_poly.entity_id
_entity_poly.type
_entity_poly.pdbx_seq_one_letter_code
_entity_poly.pdbx_strand_id
1 'polypeptide(L)'
;MFCSTHLKNNKINLLPIVEGIIGLDPMMRFAAIIDLKGNISEAIMKEGKTSLKTQKEEEHFCKQVAIRRKIRQQFDKSLGHVDYIHIEREKITQIVIYPKRKTVYVTMEPNMPIKRKLEIVKLIKKKTSKL
;
A
#
# COMPACT_ATOMS: atom_id res chain seq x y z
N MET A 1 -10.60 28.83 10.54
CA MET A 1 -10.32 28.41 10.29
C MET A 1 -9.70 28.04 10.49
N PHE A 2 -9.06 27.82 10.84
CA PHE A 2 -8.53 27.49 11.02
C PHE A 2 -7.99 27.00 11.47
N CYS A 3 -7.81 26.95 12.16
CA CYS A 3 -7.25 26.51 12.40
C CYS A 3 -6.94 25.73 12.55
N SER A 4 -6.78 25.36 13.65
CA SER A 4 -6.63 24.06 13.14
C SER A 4 -6.29 23.98 11.71
N THR A 5 -6.35 24.93 11.14
CA THR A 5 -6.10 25.05 9.73
C THR A 5 -4.67 24.72 9.39
N HIS A 6 -3.76 25.05 10.25
CA HIS A 6 -2.35 24.78 10.01
C HIS A 6 -2.06 23.31 9.85
N LEU A 7 -2.68 22.50 10.70
CA LEU A 7 -2.46 21.04 10.64
C LEU A 7 -2.91 20.47 9.33
N LYS A 8 -4.02 20.97 8.81
CA LYS A 8 -4.52 20.53 7.51
C LYS A 8 -3.55 20.84 6.40
N ASN A 9 -2.93 22.00 6.46
CA ASN A 9 -2.05 22.44 5.40
C ASN A 9 -0.77 21.63 5.32
N ASN A 10 -0.43 20.92 6.40
CA ASN A 10 0.78 20.11 6.44
C ASN A 10 0.53 18.65 6.04
N LYS A 11 -0.71 18.30 5.74
CA LYS A 11 -1.02 16.96 5.33
C LYS A 11 -0.58 16.71 3.89
N ILE A 12 0.02 15.57 3.67
CA ILE A 12 0.36 15.12 2.32
C ILE A 12 -0.94 14.70 1.61
N ASN A 13 -1.12 15.18 0.40
CA ASN A 13 -2.23 14.75 -0.43
C ASN A 13 -1.90 13.37 -1.00
N LEU A 14 -2.65 12.36 -0.58
CA LEU A 14 -2.37 10.97 -0.92
C LEU A 14 -2.94 10.54 -2.26
N LEU A 15 -3.93 11.25 -2.79
CA LEU A 15 -4.56 10.85 -4.05
C LEU A 15 -3.58 10.82 -5.23
N PRO A 16 -2.75 11.83 -5.48
CA PRO A 16 -1.78 11.75 -6.56
C PRO A 16 -0.81 10.60 -6.39
N ILE A 17 -0.50 10.21 -5.15
CA ILE A 17 0.43 9.12 -4.87
C ILE A 17 -0.19 7.79 -5.32
N VAL A 18 -1.43 7.50 -4.92
CA VAL A 18 -2.07 6.24 -5.33
C VAL A 18 -2.36 6.23 -6.82
N GLU A 19 -2.73 7.37 -7.41
CA GLU A 19 -2.89 7.48 -8.85
C GLU A 19 -1.59 7.18 -9.59
N GLY A 20 -0.48 7.70 -9.09
CA GLY A 20 0.83 7.45 -9.65
C GLY A 20 1.23 5.98 -9.56
N ILE A 21 0.87 5.31 -8.47
CA ILE A 21 1.14 3.88 -8.30
C ILE A 21 0.32 3.07 -9.31
N ILE A 22 -0.97 3.35 -9.42
CA ILE A 22 -1.84 2.65 -10.37
C ILE A 22 -1.36 2.85 -11.82
N GLY A 23 -0.81 4.01 -12.11
CA GLY A 23 -0.30 4.32 -13.45
C GLY A 23 1.03 3.67 -13.81
N LEU A 24 1.69 2.98 -12.89
CA LEU A 24 3.00 2.39 -13.15
C LEU A 24 2.98 1.29 -14.20
N ASP A 25 1.86 0.57 -14.32
CA ASP A 25 1.76 -0.55 -15.25
C ASP A 25 0.29 -0.85 -15.53
N PRO A 26 -0.07 -1.23 -16.76
CA PRO A 26 -1.45 -1.62 -17.07
C PRO A 26 -1.96 -2.80 -16.24
N MET A 27 -1.05 -3.62 -15.71
CA MET A 27 -1.41 -4.80 -14.91
C MET A 27 -1.62 -4.49 -13.42
N MET A 28 -1.47 -3.24 -13.00
CA MET A 28 -1.83 -2.84 -11.63
C MET A 28 -3.34 -2.94 -11.45
N ARG A 29 -3.80 -3.32 -10.24
CA ARG A 29 -5.22 -3.47 -9.95
C ARG A 29 -5.71 -2.49 -8.90
N PHE A 30 -4.99 -2.35 -7.79
CA PHE A 30 -5.46 -1.61 -6.63
C PHE A 30 -4.28 -1.03 -5.88
N ALA A 31 -4.44 0.16 -5.31
CA ALA A 31 -3.43 0.77 -4.45
C ALA A 31 -4.14 1.43 -3.26
N ALA A 32 -3.62 1.20 -2.07
CA ALA A 32 -4.16 1.77 -0.85
C ALA A 32 -3.01 2.25 0.04
N ILE A 33 -3.26 3.36 0.72
CA ILE A 33 -2.40 3.86 1.77
C ILE A 33 -3.19 3.74 3.06
N ILE A 34 -2.63 3.04 4.04
CA ILE A 34 -3.29 2.63 5.26
C ILE A 34 -2.53 3.26 6.42
N ASP A 35 -3.25 3.78 7.44
CA ASP A 35 -2.57 4.29 8.62
C ASP A 35 -2.07 3.13 9.50
N LEU A 36 -1.34 3.44 10.54
CA LEU A 36 -0.74 2.41 11.40
C LEU A 36 -1.78 1.63 12.22
N LYS A 37 -3.01 2.12 12.26
CA LYS A 37 -4.12 1.44 12.94
C LYS A 37 -4.91 0.53 12.00
N GLY A 38 -4.58 0.56 10.71
CA GLY A 38 -5.26 -0.26 9.71
C GLY A 38 -6.45 0.42 9.05
N ASN A 39 -6.61 1.72 9.21
CA ASN A 39 -7.66 2.47 8.53
C ASN A 39 -7.16 2.94 7.17
N ILE A 40 -8.02 2.86 6.16
CA ILE A 40 -7.66 3.29 4.81
C ILE A 40 -7.64 4.82 4.78
N SER A 41 -6.48 5.39 4.48
CA SER A 41 -6.33 6.84 4.32
C SER A 41 -6.69 7.28 2.91
N GLU A 42 -6.32 6.50 1.92
CA GLU A 42 -6.66 6.72 0.52
C GLU A 42 -6.54 5.41 -0.24
N ALA A 43 -7.40 5.20 -1.23
CA ALA A 43 -7.35 4.00 -2.05
C ALA A 43 -7.93 4.27 -3.43
N ILE A 44 -7.43 3.52 -4.43
CA ILE A 44 -7.93 3.62 -5.80
C ILE A 44 -7.87 2.25 -6.47
N MET A 45 -8.91 1.96 -7.24
CA MET A 45 -8.98 0.77 -8.08
C MET A 45 -8.65 1.17 -9.51
N LYS A 46 -7.91 0.33 -10.21
CA LYS A 46 -7.64 0.53 -11.64
C LYS A 46 -8.94 0.59 -12.40
N GLU A 47 -9.08 1.56 -13.28
CA GLU A 47 -10.27 1.69 -14.13
C GLU A 47 -10.51 0.40 -14.90
N GLY A 48 -11.75 -0.06 -14.93
CA GLY A 48 -12.13 -1.30 -15.60
C GLY A 48 -11.91 -2.56 -14.80
N LYS A 49 -11.34 -2.47 -13.60
CA LYS A 49 -11.17 -3.62 -12.72
C LYS A 49 -12.26 -3.64 -11.66
N THR A 50 -12.60 -4.84 -11.21
CA THR A 50 -13.54 -5.02 -10.10
C THR A 50 -12.80 -5.57 -8.89
N SER A 51 -13.27 -5.19 -7.71
CA SER A 51 -12.68 -5.70 -6.48
C SER A 51 -12.98 -7.19 -6.32
N LEU A 52 -11.98 -7.94 -5.86
CA LEU A 52 -12.14 -9.34 -5.51
C LEU A 52 -12.64 -9.51 -4.08
N LYS A 53 -12.70 -8.43 -3.31
CA LYS A 53 -13.18 -8.40 -1.92
C LYS A 53 -14.37 -7.46 -1.81
N THR A 54 -15.26 -7.76 -0.86
CA THR A 54 -16.28 -6.79 -0.46
C THR A 54 -15.59 -5.66 0.31
N GLN A 55 -16.30 -4.55 0.49
CA GLN A 55 -15.76 -3.44 1.29
C GLN A 55 -15.43 -3.87 2.72
N LYS A 56 -16.29 -4.69 3.31
CA LYS A 56 -16.09 -5.22 4.66
C LYS A 56 -14.83 -6.07 4.75
N GLU A 57 -14.62 -6.94 3.76
CA GLU A 57 -13.43 -7.76 3.68
C GLU A 57 -12.17 -6.90 3.50
N GLU A 58 -12.27 -5.85 2.69
CA GLU A 58 -11.14 -4.95 2.47
C GLU A 58 -10.75 -4.23 3.77
N GLU A 59 -11.72 -3.74 4.52
CA GLU A 59 -11.48 -3.10 5.80
C GLU A 59 -10.85 -4.07 6.81
N HIS A 60 -11.37 -5.28 6.87
CA HIS A 60 -10.83 -6.32 7.74
C HIS A 60 -9.38 -6.67 7.35
N PHE A 61 -9.15 -6.80 6.05
CA PHE A 61 -7.81 -7.10 5.54
C PHE A 61 -6.81 -6.02 5.96
N CYS A 62 -7.16 -4.75 5.85
CA CYS A 62 -6.30 -3.64 6.23
C CYS A 62 -5.98 -3.64 7.72
N LYS A 63 -6.95 -4.01 8.57
CA LYS A 63 -6.69 -4.18 9.99
C LYS A 63 -5.67 -5.28 10.25
N GLN A 64 -5.78 -6.40 9.53
CA GLN A 64 -4.83 -7.51 9.64
C GLN A 64 -3.44 -7.09 9.18
N VAL A 65 -3.33 -6.29 8.13
CA VAL A 65 -2.05 -5.77 7.66
C VAL A 65 -1.35 -4.97 8.77
N ALA A 66 -2.11 -4.11 9.45
CA ALA A 66 -1.57 -3.30 10.55
C ALA A 66 -1.09 -4.17 11.71
N ILE A 67 -1.86 -5.20 12.08
CA ILE A 67 -1.49 -6.14 13.13
C ILE A 67 -0.20 -6.88 12.77
N ARG A 68 -0.10 -7.38 11.55
CA ARG A 68 1.09 -8.10 11.07
C ARG A 68 2.33 -7.21 11.06
N ARG A 69 2.16 -5.93 10.73
CA ARG A 69 3.27 -4.98 10.78
C ARG A 69 3.84 -4.88 12.19
N LYS A 70 2.98 -4.78 13.21
CA LYS A 70 3.42 -4.73 14.61
C LYS A 70 4.16 -6.00 15.00
N ILE A 71 3.65 -7.15 14.59
CA ILE A 71 4.28 -8.43 14.89
C ILE A 71 5.67 -8.50 14.26
N ARG A 72 5.79 -8.11 12.99
CA ARG A 72 7.08 -8.14 12.29
C ARG A 72 8.10 -7.18 12.89
N GLN A 73 7.65 -6.03 13.37
CA GLN A 73 8.53 -5.03 13.97
C GLN A 73 9.24 -5.52 15.24
N GLN A 74 8.69 -6.54 15.90
CA GLN A 74 9.33 -7.14 17.06
C GLN A 74 10.73 -7.70 16.74
N PHE A 75 10.99 -8.00 15.49
CA PHE A 75 12.24 -8.61 15.04
C PHE A 75 13.16 -7.62 14.31
N ASP A 76 12.81 -6.34 14.27
CA ASP A 76 13.60 -5.34 13.55
C ASP A 76 15.02 -5.21 14.10
N LYS A 77 15.19 -5.33 15.42
CA LYS A 77 16.52 -5.25 16.04
C LYS A 77 17.43 -6.40 15.61
N SER A 78 16.86 -7.60 15.52
CA SER A 78 17.66 -8.81 15.21
C SER A 78 17.86 -8.99 13.71
N LEU A 79 16.85 -8.66 12.90
CA LEU A 79 16.83 -9.00 11.49
C LEU A 79 16.88 -7.78 10.56
N GLY A 80 16.76 -6.56 11.10
CA GLY A 80 16.61 -5.34 10.30
C GLY A 80 15.17 -5.11 9.94
N HIS A 81 14.87 -3.93 9.40
CA HIS A 81 13.52 -3.57 8.99
C HIS A 81 13.07 -4.41 7.80
N VAL A 82 11.76 -4.66 7.73
CA VAL A 82 11.18 -5.32 6.56
C VAL A 82 11.31 -4.39 5.36
N ASP A 83 11.83 -4.90 4.26
CA ASP A 83 11.97 -4.15 3.02
C ASP A 83 10.63 -4.08 2.28
N TYR A 84 10.05 -5.25 2.00
CA TYR A 84 8.71 -5.34 1.40
C TYR A 84 8.19 -6.76 1.60
N ILE A 85 6.89 -6.94 1.38
CA ILE A 85 6.23 -8.25 1.47
C ILE A 85 5.61 -8.54 0.13
N HIS A 86 5.85 -9.72 -0.40
CA HIS A 86 5.29 -10.20 -1.65
C HIS A 86 4.51 -11.47 -1.36
N ILE A 87 3.22 -11.44 -1.64
CA ILE A 87 2.36 -12.62 -1.49
C ILE A 87 1.80 -12.94 -2.87
N GLU A 88 2.11 -14.14 -3.36
CA GLU A 88 1.58 -14.59 -4.63
C GLU A 88 0.34 -15.42 -4.37
N ARG A 89 -0.79 -15.01 -4.93
CA ARG A 89 -2.06 -15.74 -4.87
C ARG A 89 -2.48 -16.12 -6.29
N GLU A 90 -3.43 -17.05 -6.39
CA GLU A 90 -3.92 -17.47 -7.70
C GLU A 90 -4.52 -16.32 -8.52
N LYS A 91 -5.24 -15.45 -7.87
CA LYS A 91 -5.98 -14.38 -8.57
C LYS A 91 -5.31 -13.03 -8.56
N ILE A 92 -4.39 -12.79 -7.65
CA ILE A 92 -3.65 -11.52 -7.54
C ILE A 92 -2.28 -11.72 -6.92
N THR A 93 -1.39 -10.79 -7.22
CA THR A 93 -0.15 -10.59 -6.47
C THR A 93 -0.38 -9.44 -5.50
N GLN A 94 0.02 -9.61 -4.25
CA GLN A 94 -0.09 -8.58 -3.22
C GLN A 94 1.30 -8.12 -2.80
N ILE A 95 1.51 -6.81 -2.73
CA ILE A 95 2.76 -6.21 -2.25
C ILE A 95 2.42 -5.27 -1.09
N VAL A 96 3.19 -5.37 -0.01
CA VAL A 96 3.03 -4.48 1.14
C VAL A 96 4.39 -3.85 1.43
N ILE A 97 4.39 -2.53 1.63
CA ILE A 97 5.59 -1.75 1.91
C ILE A 97 5.32 -0.93 3.17
N TYR A 98 6.34 -0.79 4.02
CA TYR A 98 6.23 -0.13 5.32
C TYR A 98 7.02 1.19 5.35
N PRO A 99 6.50 2.29 4.78
CA PRO A 99 7.05 3.62 5.10
C PRO A 99 6.90 3.91 6.59
N LYS A 100 7.45 5.02 7.03
CA LYS A 100 7.53 5.33 8.47
C LYS A 100 6.18 5.40 9.17
N ARG A 101 5.21 6.11 8.55
CA ARG A 101 3.95 6.47 9.21
C ARG A 101 2.72 5.88 8.54
N LYS A 102 2.90 5.21 7.44
CA LYS A 102 1.81 4.62 6.67
C LYS A 102 2.22 3.25 6.20
N THR A 103 1.25 2.45 5.80
CA THR A 103 1.49 1.19 5.13
C THR A 103 0.94 1.30 3.72
N VAL A 104 1.71 0.87 2.73
CA VAL A 104 1.27 0.88 1.34
C VAL A 104 0.94 -0.54 0.94
N TYR A 105 -0.28 -0.74 0.43
CA TYR A 105 -0.74 -2.04 -0.03
C TYR A 105 -1.18 -1.92 -1.49
N VAL A 106 -0.62 -2.76 -2.35
CA VAL A 106 -0.99 -2.76 -3.76
C VAL A 106 -1.26 -4.17 -4.25
N THR A 107 -2.08 -4.30 -5.28
CA THR A 107 -2.30 -5.57 -5.96
C THR A 107 -2.07 -5.39 -7.45
N MET A 108 -1.71 -6.48 -8.10
CA MET A 108 -1.48 -6.51 -9.53
C MET A 108 -1.86 -7.89 -10.08
N GLU A 109 -1.97 -7.98 -11.39
CA GLU A 109 -2.27 -9.25 -12.03
C GLU A 109 -1.15 -10.25 -11.75
N PRO A 110 -1.50 -11.50 -11.45
CA PRO A 110 -0.48 -12.49 -11.06
C PRO A 110 0.45 -12.89 -12.19
N ASN A 111 0.04 -12.72 -13.42
CA ASN A 111 0.85 -13.09 -14.58
C ASN A 111 1.88 -12.04 -15.00
N MET A 112 1.98 -10.93 -14.25
CA MET A 112 3.07 -9.97 -14.46
C MET A 112 4.41 -10.70 -14.20
N PRO A 113 5.43 -10.53 -15.05
CA PRO A 113 6.74 -11.16 -14.81
C PRO A 113 7.35 -10.72 -13.48
N ILE A 114 8.03 -11.64 -12.82
CA ILE A 114 8.62 -11.38 -11.49
C ILE A 114 9.61 -10.21 -11.55
N LYS A 115 10.38 -10.11 -12.60
CA LYS A 115 11.32 -8.99 -12.78
C LYS A 115 10.59 -7.65 -12.78
N ARG A 116 9.45 -7.59 -13.48
CA ARG A 116 8.64 -6.37 -13.51
C ARG A 116 8.03 -6.07 -12.17
N LYS A 117 7.58 -7.10 -11.44
CA LYS A 117 7.07 -6.92 -10.08
C LYS A 117 8.11 -6.27 -9.17
N LEU A 118 9.35 -6.69 -9.26
CA LEU A 118 10.44 -6.12 -8.48
C LEU A 118 10.74 -4.67 -8.87
N GLU A 119 10.67 -4.36 -10.16
CA GLU A 119 10.79 -2.97 -10.62
C GLU A 119 9.68 -2.10 -10.03
N ILE A 120 8.45 -2.61 -10.05
CA ILE A 120 7.29 -1.91 -9.47
C ILE A 120 7.50 -1.65 -7.98
N VAL A 121 7.99 -2.63 -7.23
CA VAL A 121 8.29 -2.47 -5.80
C VAL A 121 9.24 -1.29 -5.59
N LYS A 122 10.32 -1.22 -6.37
CA LYS A 122 11.31 -0.14 -6.26
C LYS A 122 10.67 1.22 -6.56
N LEU A 123 9.84 1.28 -7.58
CA LEU A 123 9.17 2.52 -7.97
C LEU A 123 8.17 2.98 -6.90
N ILE A 124 7.44 2.03 -6.31
CA ILE A 124 6.50 2.35 -5.23
C ILE A 124 7.26 2.87 -4.00
N LYS A 125 8.36 2.22 -3.63
CA LYS A 125 9.19 2.67 -2.50
C LYS A 125 9.65 4.11 -2.70
N LYS A 126 10.05 4.45 -3.91
CA LYS A 126 10.49 5.80 -4.24
C LYS A 126 9.34 6.81 -4.13
N LYS A 127 8.15 6.47 -4.65
CA LYS A 127 6.97 7.34 -4.61
C LYS A 127 6.44 7.56 -3.20
N THR A 128 6.69 6.63 -2.29
CA THR A 128 6.12 6.66 -0.94
C THR A 128 7.17 6.95 0.13
N SER A 129 8.37 7.35 -0.25
CA SER A 129 9.50 7.53 0.67
C SER A 129 9.25 8.58 1.75
N LYS A 130 8.33 9.51 1.52
CA LYS A 130 8.01 10.57 2.50
C LYS A 130 6.84 10.21 3.42
N LEU A 131 6.23 9.08 3.23
CA LEU A 131 5.12 8.64 4.07
C LEU A 131 5.64 7.91 5.31
#